data_c16fe2ddcab67a3140eaebe7784814d2
#
_entry.id   c16fe2ddcab67a3140eaebe7784814d2
#
_cell.length_a   1.000
_cell.length_b   1.000
_cell.length_c   1.000
_cell.angle_alpha   90.00
_cell.angle_beta   90.00
_cell.angle_gamma   90.00
#
_symmetry.space_group_name_H-M   'P 1'
#
loop_
_entity.id
_entity.type
_entity.pdbx_description
1 polymer ?
#
loop_
_entity_poly.entity_id
_entity_poly.type
_entity_poly.pdbx_seq_one_letter_code
_entity_poly.pdbx_strand_id
1 'polypeptide(L)'
;LIDTDFWSVTTPVEDGHQYWRTYFRYQGRHEVQPLFIPIYQDATLSEKYFATFKSQFLQLQRWAYGVSDIPYVALRSWRNKDIPIGRRWIQFWRLFEGHYSWATAPLILTFVAWLPLVLNPTFKNTVLAHQLPVIASQIMTLSMLGLSITIWLSLITLPPRPRRYGWYKNVLMVAQWALAPIVSLCFGALAAINAQTHLMFGKYLGF
;
A
#
# COMPACT_ATOMS: atom_id res chain seq x y z
N LEU A 1 9.52 9.59 22.61
CA LEU A 1 8.27 8.93 23.08
C LEU A 1 7.65 9.72 24.25
N ILE A 2 8.40 10.07 25.28
CA ILE A 2 7.91 10.83 26.43
C ILE A 2 7.23 12.15 25.98
N ASP A 3 7.89 12.92 25.12
CA ASP A 3 7.38 14.22 24.64
C ASP A 3 6.12 14.13 23.78
N THR A 4 5.77 12.96 23.32
CA THR A 4 4.59 12.67 22.51
C THR A 4 3.57 11.79 23.24
N ASP A 5 3.72 11.65 24.58
CA ASP A 5 2.84 10.82 25.39
C ASP A 5 2.72 9.38 24.87
N PHE A 6 3.88 8.77 24.62
CA PHE A 6 4.05 7.39 24.15
C PHE A 6 3.25 7.05 22.87
N TRP A 7 2.91 5.79 22.70
CA TRP A 7 2.14 5.29 21.55
C TRP A 7 0.66 5.59 21.71
N SER A 8 0.00 5.92 20.60
CA SER A 8 -1.45 6.12 20.61
C SER A 8 -2.18 4.79 20.81
N VAL A 9 -3.16 4.80 21.70
CA VAL A 9 -4.09 3.66 21.91
C VAL A 9 -5.40 3.82 21.12
N THR A 10 -5.51 4.88 20.32
CA THR A 10 -6.75 5.23 19.61
C THR A 10 -6.75 4.78 18.15
N THR A 11 -5.68 4.18 17.67
CA THR A 11 -5.56 3.72 16.30
C THR A 11 -4.84 2.38 16.23
N PRO A 12 -5.25 1.46 15.34
CA PRO A 12 -4.58 0.17 15.13
C PRO A 12 -3.28 0.29 14.31
N VAL A 13 -2.92 1.49 13.87
CA VAL A 13 -1.71 1.83 13.11
C VAL A 13 -0.88 2.85 13.89
N GLU A 14 -0.63 2.50 15.13
CA GLU A 14 0.05 3.35 16.12
C GLU A 14 1.46 3.78 15.69
N ASP A 15 2.17 2.95 14.93
CA ASP A 15 3.51 3.21 14.40
C ASP A 15 3.51 4.36 13.38
N GLY A 16 2.67 4.31 12.38
CA GLY A 16 2.49 5.38 11.41
C GLY A 16 1.96 6.67 12.06
N HIS A 17 0.98 6.53 12.95
CA HIS A 17 0.44 7.66 13.70
C HIS A 17 1.50 8.35 14.58
N GLN A 18 2.39 7.57 15.20
CA GLN A 18 3.47 8.10 16.01
C GLN A 18 4.44 8.98 15.20
N TYR A 19 4.73 8.62 13.93
CA TYR A 19 5.51 9.48 13.04
C TYR A 19 4.88 10.87 12.93
N TRP A 20 3.56 10.94 12.68
CA TRP A 20 2.86 12.21 12.52
C TRP A 20 2.77 13.02 13.81
N ARG A 21 2.55 12.36 14.96
CA ARG A 21 2.57 13.02 16.28
C ARG A 21 3.91 13.68 16.53
N THR A 22 4.99 12.96 16.28
CA THR A 22 6.37 13.44 16.46
C THR A 22 6.70 14.54 15.44
N TYR A 23 6.32 14.40 14.18
CA TYR A 23 6.49 15.40 13.13
C TYR A 23 5.91 16.76 13.54
N PHE A 24 4.68 16.79 14.01
CA PHE A 24 4.04 18.03 14.44
C PHE A 24 4.56 18.54 15.76
N ARG A 25 4.93 17.68 16.70
CA ARG A 25 5.55 18.07 17.98
C ARG A 25 6.84 18.84 17.78
N TYR A 26 7.68 18.39 16.85
CA TYR A 26 8.98 18.99 16.54
C TYR A 26 8.93 19.95 15.33
N GLN A 27 7.76 20.43 14.95
CA GLN A 27 7.60 21.44 13.91
C GLN A 27 8.25 21.05 12.57
N GLY A 28 8.10 19.79 12.17
CA GLY A 28 8.66 19.25 10.95
C GLY A 28 10.14 18.91 10.98
N ARG A 29 10.80 19.05 12.13
CA ARG A 29 12.22 18.70 12.33
C ARG A 29 12.41 17.26 12.82
N HIS A 30 11.59 16.36 12.29
CA HIS A 30 11.63 14.93 12.60
C HIS A 30 12.09 14.17 11.37
N GLU A 31 13.07 13.30 11.52
CA GLU A 31 13.61 12.43 10.48
C GLU A 31 13.65 10.99 10.98
N VAL A 32 13.32 10.07 10.11
CA VAL A 32 13.48 8.63 10.35
C VAL A 32 14.79 8.19 9.70
N GLN A 33 15.72 7.67 10.49
CA GLN A 33 16.97 7.13 9.99
C GLN A 33 16.81 5.63 9.73
N PRO A 34 17.04 5.15 8.50
CA PRO A 34 16.96 3.73 8.20
C PRO A 34 18.12 2.98 8.84
N LEU A 35 17.83 1.85 9.47
CA LEU A 35 18.83 0.89 9.93
C LEU A 35 18.94 -0.22 8.88
N PHE A 36 20.08 -0.29 8.20
CA PHE A 36 20.33 -1.29 7.14
C PHE A 36 20.76 -2.64 7.73
N ILE A 37 19.91 -3.21 8.56
CA ILE A 37 20.10 -4.53 9.19
C ILE A 37 19.06 -5.49 8.61
N PRO A 38 19.46 -6.66 8.08
CA PRO A 38 18.51 -7.66 7.61
C PRO A 38 17.61 -8.15 8.75
N ILE A 39 16.30 -8.05 8.56
CA ILE A 39 15.29 -8.59 9.48
C ILE A 39 14.51 -9.64 8.69
N TYR A 40 14.44 -10.85 9.22
CA TYR A 40 13.66 -11.93 8.65
C TYR A 40 12.37 -12.10 9.46
N GLN A 41 11.25 -12.06 8.75
CA GLN A 41 9.93 -12.24 9.35
C GLN A 41 9.22 -13.38 8.63
N ASP A 42 8.58 -14.23 9.42
CA ASP A 42 7.71 -15.27 8.87
C ASP A 42 6.37 -14.67 8.43
N ALA A 43 5.83 -15.20 7.35
CA ALA A 43 4.47 -14.86 6.94
C ALA A 43 3.45 -15.36 7.97
N THR A 44 2.37 -14.61 8.14
CA THR A 44 1.24 -15.05 8.97
C THR A 44 0.67 -16.35 8.41
N LEU A 45 0.79 -17.44 9.17
CA LEU A 45 0.26 -18.74 8.83
C LEU A 45 -0.80 -19.15 9.84
N SER A 46 -1.86 -19.78 9.35
CA SER A 46 -2.89 -20.43 10.16
C SER A 46 -2.94 -21.92 9.81
N GLU A 47 -3.64 -22.73 10.59
CA GLU A 47 -3.73 -24.18 10.39
C GLU A 47 -4.31 -24.58 9.03
N LYS A 48 -5.16 -23.71 8.43
CA LYS A 48 -5.80 -23.94 7.13
C LYS A 48 -5.51 -22.83 6.16
N TYR A 49 -5.37 -23.14 4.87
CA TYR A 49 -5.11 -22.15 3.81
C TYR A 49 -6.12 -21.01 3.79
N PHE A 50 -7.42 -21.32 3.90
CA PHE A 50 -8.46 -20.30 3.91
C PHE A 50 -8.36 -19.36 5.12
N ALA A 51 -8.04 -19.90 6.27
CA ALA A 51 -7.80 -19.11 7.48
C ALA A 51 -6.55 -18.21 7.32
N THR A 52 -5.51 -18.71 6.67
CA THR A 52 -4.31 -17.94 6.32
C THR A 52 -4.66 -16.75 5.41
N PHE A 53 -5.42 -16.97 4.34
CA PHE A 53 -5.85 -15.89 3.45
C PHE A 53 -6.70 -14.85 4.19
N LYS A 54 -7.64 -15.30 5.03
CA LYS A 54 -8.43 -14.38 5.86
C LYS A 54 -7.55 -13.56 6.80
N SER A 55 -6.59 -14.17 7.48
CA SER A 55 -5.67 -13.49 8.39
C SER A 55 -4.80 -12.48 7.66
N GLN A 56 -4.29 -12.82 6.47
CA GLN A 56 -3.54 -11.91 5.61
C GLN A 56 -4.40 -10.72 5.17
N PHE A 57 -5.63 -10.95 4.75
CA PHE A 57 -6.55 -9.88 4.37
C PHE A 57 -6.81 -8.92 5.53
N LEU A 58 -7.12 -9.45 6.72
CA LEU A 58 -7.37 -8.65 7.91
C LEU A 58 -6.12 -7.86 8.35
N GLN A 59 -4.94 -8.43 8.21
CA GLN A 59 -3.69 -7.72 8.49
C GLN A 59 -3.48 -6.53 7.54
N LEU A 60 -3.67 -6.74 6.23
CA LEU A 60 -3.55 -5.68 5.24
C LEU A 60 -4.63 -4.62 5.38
N GLN A 61 -5.86 -5.02 5.73
CA GLN A 61 -6.94 -4.10 6.07
C GLN A 61 -6.56 -3.20 7.27
N ARG A 62 -5.96 -3.79 8.31
CA ARG A 62 -5.47 -3.05 9.47
C ARG A 62 -4.40 -2.03 9.07
N TRP A 63 -3.41 -2.42 8.28
CA TRP A 63 -2.38 -1.50 7.80
C TRP A 63 -2.96 -0.38 6.93
N ALA A 64 -3.92 -0.72 6.05
CA ALA A 64 -4.59 0.27 5.23
C ALA A 64 -5.45 1.26 6.04
N TYR A 65 -5.82 0.93 7.27
CA TYR A 65 -6.52 1.85 8.17
C TYR A 65 -5.66 3.06 8.60
N GLY A 66 -4.36 3.07 8.26
CA GLY A 66 -3.50 4.25 8.32
C GLY A 66 -4.05 5.46 7.55
N VAL A 67 -5.02 5.25 6.67
CA VAL A 67 -5.82 6.32 6.05
C VAL A 67 -6.46 7.27 7.10
N SER A 68 -6.67 6.81 8.33
CA SER A 68 -7.15 7.63 9.45
C SER A 68 -6.21 8.78 9.82
N ASP A 69 -4.94 8.71 9.41
CA ASP A 69 -4.00 9.80 9.60
C ASP A 69 -4.22 10.97 8.63
N ILE A 70 -4.91 10.78 7.51
CA ILE A 70 -5.18 11.85 6.54
C ILE A 70 -5.92 13.02 7.20
N PRO A 71 -7.08 12.85 7.85
CA PRO A 71 -7.77 13.94 8.52
C PRO A 71 -6.95 14.52 9.69
N TYR A 72 -6.21 13.71 10.41
CA TYR A 72 -5.31 14.18 11.48
C TYR A 72 -4.23 15.10 10.92
N VAL A 73 -3.52 14.68 9.87
CA VAL A 73 -2.45 15.45 9.23
C VAL A 73 -3.01 16.71 8.56
N ALA A 74 -4.17 16.64 7.91
CA ALA A 74 -4.84 17.80 7.33
C ALA A 74 -5.14 18.87 8.38
N LEU A 75 -5.77 18.47 9.49
CA LEU A 75 -6.15 19.39 10.57
C LEU A 75 -4.92 20.00 11.26
N ARG A 76 -3.89 19.17 11.56
CA ARG A 76 -2.66 19.64 12.17
C ARG A 76 -1.87 20.55 11.22
N SER A 77 -1.81 20.22 9.94
CA SER A 77 -1.17 21.06 8.92
C SER A 77 -1.86 22.42 8.76
N TRP A 78 -3.18 22.47 8.87
CA TRP A 78 -3.94 23.72 8.82
C TRP A 78 -3.64 24.63 10.02
N ARG A 79 -3.62 24.04 11.21
CA ARG A 79 -3.44 24.77 12.48
C ARG A 79 -1.99 25.16 12.78
N ASN A 80 -1.01 24.38 12.35
CA ASN A 80 0.39 24.60 12.65
C ASN A 80 1.02 25.52 11.60
N LYS A 81 1.28 26.78 11.99
CA LYS A 81 1.89 27.79 11.11
C LYS A 81 3.43 27.80 11.19
N ASP A 82 4.03 27.11 12.14
CA ASP A 82 5.49 27.10 12.35
C ASP A 82 6.20 26.23 11.29
N ILE A 83 5.49 25.30 10.67
CA ILE A 83 6.01 24.49 9.57
C ILE A 83 5.74 25.21 8.25
N PRO A 84 6.75 25.40 7.37
CA PRO A 84 6.56 26.02 6.06
C PRO A 84 5.44 25.33 5.25
N ILE A 85 4.58 26.15 4.64
CA ILE A 85 3.38 25.66 3.95
C ILE A 85 3.67 24.60 2.88
N GLY A 86 4.73 24.81 2.08
CA GLY A 86 5.14 23.83 1.05
C GLY A 86 5.46 22.46 1.64
N ARG A 87 6.18 22.42 2.78
CA ARG A 87 6.52 21.17 3.47
C ARG A 87 5.27 20.46 3.99
N ARG A 88 4.31 21.21 4.56
CA ARG A 88 3.02 20.64 5.04
C ARG A 88 2.23 20.02 3.91
N TRP A 89 2.11 20.71 2.76
CA TRP A 89 1.38 20.22 1.61
C TRP A 89 2.06 19.01 0.96
N ILE A 90 3.38 19.00 0.84
CA ILE A 90 4.12 17.85 0.31
C ILE A 90 3.89 16.60 1.18
N GLN A 91 3.98 16.74 2.49
CA GLN A 91 3.77 15.61 3.40
C GLN A 91 2.31 15.13 3.39
N PHE A 92 1.35 16.05 3.42
CA PHE A 92 -0.07 15.70 3.28
C PHE A 92 -0.35 14.98 1.96
N TRP A 93 0.18 15.52 0.85
CA TRP A 93 -0.03 14.92 -0.46
C TRP A 93 0.57 13.53 -0.59
N ARG A 94 1.77 13.32 -0.07
CA ARG A 94 2.40 11.99 -0.04
C ARG A 94 1.57 10.96 0.73
N LEU A 95 1.04 11.36 1.88
CA LEU A 95 0.17 10.49 2.68
C LEU A 95 -1.13 10.18 1.92
N PHE A 96 -1.79 11.21 1.41
CA PHE A 96 -3.03 11.08 0.66
C PHE A 96 -2.86 10.21 -0.57
N GLU A 97 -1.86 10.53 -1.40
CA GLU A 97 -1.55 9.81 -2.63
C GLU A 97 -1.23 8.33 -2.36
N GLY A 98 -0.43 8.04 -1.35
CA GLY A 98 -0.09 6.67 -0.99
C GLY A 98 -1.32 5.83 -0.67
N HIS A 99 -2.24 6.32 0.17
CA HIS A 99 -3.48 5.61 0.49
C HIS A 99 -4.47 5.57 -0.66
N TYR A 100 -4.56 6.65 -1.45
CA TYR A 100 -5.41 6.71 -2.63
C TYR A 100 -4.94 5.71 -3.69
N SER A 101 -3.66 5.72 -4.03
CA SER A 101 -3.07 4.81 -5.00
C SER A 101 -3.17 3.35 -4.56
N TRP A 102 -2.96 3.06 -3.28
CA TRP A 102 -3.12 1.71 -2.74
C TRP A 102 -4.52 1.15 -3.02
N ALA A 103 -5.56 1.95 -2.80
CA ALA A 103 -6.93 1.54 -3.02
C ALA A 103 -7.33 1.49 -4.50
N THR A 104 -6.82 2.40 -5.33
CA THR A 104 -7.37 2.65 -6.67
C THR A 104 -6.51 2.15 -7.82
N ALA A 105 -5.17 2.18 -7.71
CA ALA A 105 -4.31 1.84 -8.83
C ALA A 105 -4.53 0.43 -9.41
N PRO A 106 -4.66 -0.65 -8.59
CA PRO A 106 -4.94 -1.97 -9.13
C PRO A 106 -6.29 -2.05 -9.86
N LEU A 107 -7.31 -1.32 -9.39
CA LEU A 107 -8.63 -1.26 -10.03
C LEU A 107 -8.58 -0.47 -11.34
N ILE A 108 -7.91 0.67 -11.34
CA ILE A 108 -7.77 1.51 -12.53
C ILE A 108 -7.05 0.73 -13.63
N LEU A 109 -5.91 0.11 -13.30
CA LEU A 109 -5.13 -0.65 -14.27
C LEU A 109 -5.87 -1.89 -14.79
N THR A 110 -6.68 -2.54 -13.95
CA THR A 110 -7.41 -3.75 -14.33
C THR A 110 -8.66 -3.43 -15.14
N PHE A 111 -9.41 -2.40 -14.78
CA PHE A 111 -10.76 -2.21 -15.31
C PHE A 111 -10.94 -0.92 -16.11
N VAL A 112 -10.36 0.21 -15.71
CA VAL A 112 -10.69 1.53 -16.26
C VAL A 112 -10.27 1.67 -17.72
N ALA A 113 -9.19 1.01 -18.15
CA ALA A 113 -8.77 1.04 -19.54
C ALA A 113 -9.77 0.35 -20.50
N TRP A 114 -10.54 -0.62 -20.00
CA TRP A 114 -11.41 -1.47 -20.80
C TRP A 114 -12.90 -1.20 -20.57
N LEU A 115 -13.27 -0.80 -19.37
CA LEU A 115 -14.66 -0.63 -18.98
C LEU A 115 -15.44 0.37 -19.85
N PRO A 116 -14.90 1.55 -20.19
CA PRO A 116 -15.60 2.49 -21.09
C PRO A 116 -15.84 1.93 -22.48
N LEU A 117 -14.95 1.06 -22.98
CA LEU A 117 -15.07 0.42 -24.29
C LEU A 117 -16.24 -0.58 -24.33
N VAL A 118 -16.50 -1.22 -23.19
CA VAL A 118 -17.57 -2.22 -23.08
C VAL A 118 -18.92 -1.57 -22.80
N LEU A 119 -18.93 -0.54 -21.94
CA LEU A 119 -20.18 0.07 -21.45
C LEU A 119 -20.75 1.14 -22.37
N ASN A 120 -19.93 1.77 -23.23
CA ASN A 120 -20.39 2.88 -24.05
C ASN A 120 -20.05 2.64 -25.54
N PRO A 121 -21.02 2.19 -26.35
CA PRO A 121 -20.81 1.95 -27.79
C PRO A 121 -20.37 3.20 -28.56
N THR A 122 -20.86 4.38 -28.18
CA THR A 122 -20.49 5.64 -28.82
C THR A 122 -19.04 6.00 -28.52
N PHE A 123 -18.58 5.79 -27.29
CA PHE A 123 -17.20 6.01 -26.86
C PHE A 123 -16.22 5.12 -27.64
N LYS A 124 -16.61 3.90 -27.97
CA LYS A 124 -15.78 2.94 -28.71
C LYS A 124 -15.26 3.49 -30.05
N ASN A 125 -15.97 4.41 -30.67
CA ASN A 125 -15.61 5.00 -31.95
C ASN A 125 -14.74 6.26 -31.82
N THR A 126 -14.31 6.63 -30.63
CA THR A 126 -13.46 7.80 -30.39
C THR A 126 -11.97 7.44 -30.45
N VAL A 127 -11.13 8.41 -30.81
CA VAL A 127 -9.66 8.27 -30.77
C VAL A 127 -9.18 7.91 -29.37
N LEU A 128 -9.80 8.48 -28.32
CA LEU A 128 -9.46 8.20 -26.94
C LEU A 128 -9.69 6.72 -26.59
N ALA A 129 -10.78 6.14 -27.09
CA ALA A 129 -11.08 4.73 -26.87
C ALA A 129 -9.99 3.80 -27.41
N HIS A 130 -9.43 4.12 -28.56
CA HIS A 130 -8.32 3.34 -29.15
C HIS A 130 -7.01 3.55 -28.42
N GLN A 131 -6.78 4.74 -27.84
CA GLN A 131 -5.52 5.08 -27.14
C GLN A 131 -5.48 4.53 -25.71
N LEU A 132 -6.60 4.39 -25.02
CA LEU A 132 -6.63 3.91 -23.63
C LEU A 132 -5.94 2.56 -23.41
N PRO A 133 -6.22 1.50 -24.19
CA PRO A 133 -5.51 0.22 -24.05
C PRO A 133 -4.03 0.32 -24.36
N VAL A 134 -3.65 1.17 -25.33
CA VAL A 134 -2.23 1.38 -25.69
C VAL A 134 -1.48 2.04 -24.53
N ILE A 135 -2.02 3.10 -23.95
CA ILE A 135 -1.43 3.80 -22.81
C ILE A 135 -1.34 2.84 -21.59
N ALA A 136 -2.42 2.11 -21.32
CA ALA A 136 -2.43 1.12 -20.24
C ALA A 136 -1.33 0.06 -20.43
N SER A 137 -1.17 -0.47 -21.66
CA SER A 137 -0.15 -1.46 -21.96
C SER A 137 1.28 -0.90 -21.82
N GLN A 138 1.51 0.35 -22.19
CA GLN A 138 2.80 1.02 -21.98
C GLN A 138 3.15 1.19 -20.50
N ILE A 139 2.17 1.61 -19.69
CA ILE A 139 2.33 1.72 -18.23
C ILE A 139 2.61 0.33 -17.63
N MET A 140 1.88 -0.69 -18.03
CA MET A 140 2.09 -2.07 -17.56
C MET A 140 3.48 -2.59 -17.95
N THR A 141 3.93 -2.31 -19.18
CA THR A 141 5.28 -2.69 -19.65
C THR A 141 6.37 -2.03 -18.80
N LEU A 142 6.23 -0.74 -18.52
CA LEU A 142 7.16 -0.03 -17.63
C LEU A 142 7.13 -0.61 -16.20
N SER A 143 5.95 -0.95 -15.72
CA SER A 143 5.78 -1.58 -14.39
C SER A 143 6.44 -2.96 -14.31
N MET A 144 6.54 -3.70 -15.42
CA MET A 144 7.26 -4.99 -15.47
C MET A 144 8.76 -4.84 -15.21
N LEU A 145 9.37 -3.71 -15.58
CA LEU A 145 10.76 -3.44 -15.21
C LEU A 145 10.92 -3.32 -13.69
N GLY A 146 10.01 -2.57 -13.04
CA GLY A 146 9.97 -2.47 -11.58
C GLY A 146 9.74 -3.84 -10.91
N LEU A 147 8.84 -4.64 -11.45
CA LEU A 147 8.58 -5.99 -10.96
C LEU A 147 9.84 -6.88 -11.08
N SER A 148 10.54 -6.82 -12.21
CA SER A 148 11.77 -7.60 -12.44
C SER A 148 12.86 -7.22 -11.44
N ILE A 149 13.04 -5.93 -11.17
CA ILE A 149 13.98 -5.43 -10.15
C ILE A 149 13.55 -5.92 -8.75
N THR A 150 12.27 -5.87 -8.44
CA THR A 150 11.74 -6.35 -7.15
C THR A 150 11.96 -7.84 -6.97
N ILE A 151 11.73 -8.65 -7.99
CA ILE A 151 12.01 -10.09 -7.97
C ILE A 151 13.49 -10.33 -7.71
N TRP A 152 14.36 -9.64 -8.45
CA TRP A 152 15.80 -9.78 -8.30
C TRP A 152 16.26 -9.40 -6.88
N LEU A 153 15.82 -8.25 -6.35
CA LEU A 153 16.12 -7.83 -4.99
C LEU A 153 15.60 -8.83 -3.96
N SER A 154 14.37 -9.35 -4.14
CA SER A 154 13.80 -10.36 -3.24
C SER A 154 14.64 -11.63 -3.22
N LEU A 155 15.18 -12.05 -4.38
CA LEU A 155 16.01 -13.27 -4.46
C LEU A 155 17.34 -13.12 -3.73
N ILE A 156 17.99 -11.95 -3.80
CA ILE A 156 19.30 -11.73 -3.17
C ILE A 156 19.20 -11.42 -1.67
N THR A 157 18.04 -10.94 -1.20
CA THR A 157 17.83 -10.62 0.23
C THR A 157 17.31 -11.80 1.03
N LEU A 158 16.86 -12.89 0.38
CA LEU A 158 16.37 -14.08 1.07
C LEU A 158 17.48 -14.79 1.85
N PRO A 159 17.14 -15.35 3.04
CA PRO A 159 18.09 -16.14 3.80
C PRO A 159 18.51 -17.41 3.05
N PRO A 160 19.69 -17.97 3.38
CA PRO A 160 20.14 -19.24 2.81
C PRO A 160 19.11 -20.34 3.03
N ARG A 161 18.82 -21.09 1.97
CA ARG A 161 17.80 -22.14 2.02
C ARG A 161 18.31 -23.41 2.67
N PRO A 162 17.45 -24.12 3.40
CA PRO A 162 17.77 -25.44 3.89
C PRO A 162 18.07 -26.40 2.72
N ARG A 163 19.11 -27.25 2.84
CA ARG A 163 19.54 -28.21 1.81
C ARG A 163 18.44 -29.19 1.35
N ARG A 164 17.40 -29.40 2.18
CA ARG A 164 16.23 -30.26 1.86
C ARG A 164 15.32 -29.73 0.76
N TYR A 165 15.49 -28.47 0.32
CA TYR A 165 14.63 -27.86 -0.69
C TYR A 165 15.15 -28.15 -2.09
N GLY A 166 14.38 -28.86 -2.93
CA GLY A 166 14.69 -29.12 -4.32
C GLY A 166 14.73 -27.84 -5.17
N TRP A 167 15.50 -27.89 -6.25
CA TRP A 167 15.70 -26.75 -7.17
C TRP A 167 14.39 -26.20 -7.76
N TYR A 168 13.38 -27.05 -7.98
CA TYR A 168 12.06 -26.65 -8.50
C TYR A 168 11.35 -25.61 -7.64
N LYS A 169 11.63 -25.58 -6.33
CA LYS A 169 11.09 -24.55 -5.43
C LYS A 169 11.65 -23.17 -5.71
N ASN A 170 12.83 -23.08 -6.32
CA ASN A 170 13.37 -21.80 -6.80
C ASN A 170 12.56 -21.27 -7.98
N VAL A 171 12.20 -22.16 -8.91
CA VAL A 171 11.35 -21.82 -10.05
C VAL A 171 9.96 -21.39 -9.57
N LEU A 172 9.34 -22.14 -8.65
CA LEU A 172 8.04 -21.79 -8.10
C LEU A 172 8.06 -20.44 -7.36
N MET A 173 9.17 -20.10 -6.70
CA MET A 173 9.32 -18.83 -6.01
C MET A 173 9.36 -17.63 -6.99
N VAL A 174 9.93 -17.80 -8.16
CA VAL A 174 9.86 -16.78 -9.22
C VAL A 174 8.46 -16.80 -9.86
N ALA A 175 7.93 -17.97 -10.18
CA ALA A 175 6.64 -18.13 -10.85
C ALA A 175 5.46 -17.55 -10.02
N GLN A 176 5.53 -17.58 -8.69
CA GLN A 176 4.49 -16.99 -7.84
C GLN A 176 4.27 -15.49 -8.10
N TRP A 177 5.27 -14.76 -8.61
CA TRP A 177 5.13 -13.34 -8.94
C TRP A 177 4.12 -13.09 -10.09
N ALA A 178 3.80 -14.12 -10.88
CA ALA A 178 2.71 -14.04 -11.85
C ALA A 178 1.34 -13.80 -11.18
N LEU A 179 1.21 -14.11 -9.90
CA LEU A 179 0.01 -13.84 -9.10
C LEU A 179 -0.04 -12.41 -8.53
N ALA A 180 1.03 -11.62 -8.70
CA ALA A 180 1.10 -10.26 -8.15
C ALA A 180 -0.10 -9.37 -8.51
N PRO A 181 -0.62 -9.36 -9.76
CA PRO A 181 -1.81 -8.57 -10.09
C PRO A 181 -3.07 -9.01 -9.30
N ILE A 182 -3.26 -10.32 -9.14
CA ILE A 182 -4.39 -10.88 -8.38
C ILE A 182 -4.25 -10.52 -6.90
N VAL A 183 -3.04 -10.67 -6.35
CA VAL A 183 -2.75 -10.34 -4.96
C VAL A 183 -2.92 -8.85 -4.69
N SER A 184 -2.42 -7.98 -5.57
CA SER A 184 -2.58 -6.54 -5.42
C SER A 184 -4.04 -6.08 -5.48
N LEU A 185 -4.87 -6.75 -6.29
CA LEU A 185 -6.30 -6.48 -6.37
C LEU A 185 -7.03 -7.01 -5.13
N CYS A 186 -6.92 -8.32 -4.85
CA CYS A 186 -7.73 -8.99 -3.83
C CYS A 186 -7.28 -8.67 -2.41
N PHE A 187 -5.99 -8.54 -2.15
CA PHE A 187 -5.44 -8.29 -0.82
C PHE A 187 -4.97 -6.84 -0.65
N GLY A 188 -4.53 -6.17 -1.73
CA GLY A 188 -4.16 -4.76 -1.69
C GLY A 188 -5.39 -3.84 -1.76
N ALA A 189 -5.94 -3.67 -2.95
CA ALA A 189 -6.99 -2.69 -3.20
C ALA A 189 -8.28 -2.96 -2.40
N LEU A 190 -8.78 -4.21 -2.37
CA LEU A 190 -10.00 -4.53 -1.65
C LEU A 190 -9.85 -4.35 -0.13
N ALA A 191 -8.70 -4.69 0.44
CA ALA A 191 -8.43 -4.46 1.85
C ALA A 191 -8.37 -2.96 2.18
N ALA A 192 -7.74 -2.15 1.31
CA ALA A 192 -7.66 -0.71 1.47
C ALA A 192 -9.04 -0.04 1.35
N ILE A 193 -9.82 -0.41 0.34
CA ILE A 193 -11.20 0.10 0.17
C ILE A 193 -12.06 -0.27 1.38
N ASN A 194 -11.93 -1.50 1.87
CA ASN A 194 -12.68 -1.95 3.04
C ASN A 194 -12.32 -1.10 4.27
N ALA A 195 -11.03 -0.87 4.54
CA ALA A 195 -10.56 -0.02 5.62
C ALA A 195 -11.07 1.44 5.50
N GLN A 196 -10.98 2.02 4.30
CA GLN A 196 -11.47 3.37 4.01
C GLN A 196 -12.99 3.47 4.19
N THR A 197 -13.73 2.44 3.76
CA THR A 197 -15.18 2.37 3.93
C THR A 197 -15.56 2.31 5.41
N HIS A 198 -14.85 1.52 6.21
CA HIS A 198 -15.04 1.49 7.66
C HIS A 198 -14.84 2.87 8.29
N LEU A 199 -13.76 3.57 7.90
CA LEU A 199 -13.50 4.92 8.38
C LEU A 199 -14.60 5.90 7.98
N MET A 200 -15.08 5.85 6.73
CA MET A 200 -16.15 6.72 6.23
C MET A 200 -17.46 6.54 7.01
N PHE A 201 -17.77 5.32 7.44
CA PHE A 201 -18.95 5.04 8.26
C PHE A 201 -18.70 5.15 9.76
N GLY A 202 -17.57 5.69 10.17
CA GLY A 202 -17.22 5.86 11.58
C GLY A 202 -17.06 4.53 12.34
N LYS A 203 -16.82 3.44 11.63
CA LYS A 203 -16.59 2.13 12.24
C LYS A 203 -15.10 1.96 12.51
N TYR A 204 -14.78 1.86 13.79
CA TYR A 204 -13.41 1.61 14.23
C TYR A 204 -13.00 0.16 13.92
N LEU A 205 -11.80 -0.01 13.36
CA LEU A 205 -11.16 -1.33 13.24
C LEU A 205 -10.33 -1.54 14.49
N GLY A 206 -10.82 -2.39 15.38
CA GLY A 206 -10.09 -2.79 16.59
C GLY A 206 -8.85 -3.64 16.29
N PHE A 207 -8.05 -3.83 17.34
CA PHE A 207 -6.89 -4.73 17.32
C PHE A 207 -7.31 -6.18 17.19
#